data_ffd6b82a18f368b14ca21a4e3a933039
#
_entry.id   ffd6b82a18f368b14ca21a4e3a933039
#
_cell.length_a   1.000
_cell.length_b   1.000
_cell.length_c   1.000
_cell.angle_alpha   90.00
_cell.angle_beta   90.00
_cell.angle_gamma   90.00
#
_symmetry.space_group_name_H-M   'P 1'
#
loop_
_entity.id
_entity.type
_entity.pdbx_description
1 polymer ?
#
loop_
_entity_poly.entity_id
_entity_poly.type
_entity_poly.pdbx_seq_one_letter_code
_entity_poly.pdbx_strand_id
1 'polypeptide(L)'
;INPTNGRMVVIEMNPRVSRSSALASKATGFPIAKIAAKLAVGYTLDEIPNDITRETLACFEPTIDYVVTKIPRWTFEKFPEADPTLNIQMKSVGETMAIGRTFKESLQKALRGLEIGHFGFGGGKKDLWGTENQPSREVITSKLSIPNDQRMFYIRYAMKSGMSIDEIFQLTNIDRWFLWQLRDIVDLEEELIATGSLDTASDELVRRAKQFGF
;
A
#
# COMPACT_ATOMS: atom_id res chain seq x y z
N ILE A 1 15.11 -9.14 3.78
CA ILE A 1 15.58 -10.50 3.46
C ILE A 1 15.67 -10.63 1.96
N ASN A 2 16.79 -11.10 1.43
CA ASN A 2 16.93 -11.41 0.01
C ASN A 2 16.28 -12.78 -0.28
N PRO A 3 15.25 -12.87 -1.13
CA PRO A 3 14.53 -14.10 -1.38
C PRO A 3 15.38 -15.17 -2.10
N THR A 4 16.44 -14.77 -2.81
CA THR A 4 17.27 -15.70 -3.58
C THR A 4 18.25 -16.48 -2.71
N ASN A 5 18.79 -15.87 -1.65
CA ASN A 5 19.84 -16.47 -0.83
C ASN A 5 19.59 -16.39 0.68
N GLY A 6 18.44 -15.89 1.11
CA GLY A 6 18.06 -15.73 2.51
C GLY A 6 18.85 -14.67 3.30
N ARG A 7 19.76 -13.92 2.67
CA ARG A 7 20.54 -12.89 3.36
C ARG A 7 19.64 -11.86 4.01
N MET A 8 19.80 -11.70 5.32
CA MET A 8 19.09 -10.68 6.10
C MET A 8 20.02 -9.47 6.33
N VAL A 9 19.49 -8.28 6.08
CA VAL A 9 20.16 -7.00 6.34
C VAL A 9 19.29 -6.20 7.28
N VAL A 10 19.86 -5.79 8.41
CA VAL A 10 19.22 -4.84 9.33
C VAL A 10 19.37 -3.45 8.73
N ILE A 11 18.23 -2.76 8.52
CA ILE A 11 18.18 -1.39 7.98
C ILE A 11 18.32 -0.40 9.13
N GLU A 12 17.47 -0.52 10.15
CA GLU A 12 17.51 0.29 11.38
C GLU A 12 16.85 -0.47 12.52
N MET A 13 17.09 0.00 13.73
CA MET A 13 16.39 -0.45 14.94
C MET A 13 15.92 0.77 15.74
N ASN A 14 14.64 0.78 16.07
CA ASN A 14 14.06 1.82 16.93
C ASN A 14 14.07 1.31 18.40
N PRO A 15 14.86 1.87 19.31
CA PRO A 15 14.92 1.43 20.72
C PRO A 15 13.72 1.98 21.53
N ARG A 16 12.54 1.94 20.98
CA ARG A 16 11.30 2.47 21.56
C ARG A 16 10.09 1.88 20.87
N VAL A 17 8.91 2.03 21.47
CA VAL A 17 7.65 1.81 20.75
C VAL A 17 7.47 2.93 19.72
N SER A 18 7.61 2.57 18.45
CA SER A 18 7.56 3.49 17.31
C SER A 18 6.15 3.60 16.76
N ARG A 19 5.96 4.52 15.80
CA ARG A 19 4.72 4.60 15.02
C ARG A 19 4.42 3.29 14.28
N SER A 20 5.45 2.62 13.78
CA SER A 20 5.31 1.30 13.15
C SER A 20 4.82 0.23 14.13
N SER A 21 5.26 0.26 15.39
CA SER A 21 4.75 -0.62 16.44
C SER A 21 3.26 -0.34 16.75
N ALA A 22 2.86 0.93 16.78
CA ALA A 22 1.45 1.30 16.96
C ALA A 22 0.57 0.81 15.80
N LEU A 23 1.06 0.88 14.55
CA LEU A 23 0.37 0.32 13.40
C LEU A 23 0.31 -1.22 13.45
N ALA A 24 1.39 -1.89 13.83
CA ALA A 24 1.39 -3.33 14.02
C ALA A 24 0.38 -3.77 15.10
N SER A 25 0.29 -3.02 16.20
CA SER A 25 -0.74 -3.24 17.23
C SER A 25 -2.16 -3.13 16.67
N LYS A 26 -2.43 -2.11 15.84
CA LYS A 26 -3.73 -1.96 15.19
C LYS A 26 -4.00 -3.06 14.15
N ALA A 27 -2.96 -3.43 13.39
CA ALA A 27 -3.07 -4.44 12.35
C ALA A 27 -3.39 -5.83 12.90
N THR A 28 -2.78 -6.19 14.02
CA THR A 28 -2.89 -7.53 14.62
C THR A 28 -3.84 -7.62 15.79
N GLY A 29 -4.23 -6.47 16.38
CA GLY A 29 -4.92 -6.42 17.66
C GLY A 29 -4.02 -6.67 18.88
N PHE A 30 -2.73 -7.03 18.66
CA PHE A 30 -1.79 -7.34 19.73
C PHE A 30 -1.28 -6.06 20.41
N PRO A 31 -1.47 -5.88 21.74
CA PRO A 31 -1.18 -4.62 22.42
C PRO A 31 0.33 -4.48 22.76
N ILE A 32 1.16 -4.21 21.75
CA ILE A 32 2.63 -4.18 21.87
C ILE A 32 3.09 -3.26 23.00
N ALA A 33 2.53 -2.07 23.17
CA ALA A 33 2.93 -1.12 24.21
C ALA A 33 2.65 -1.66 25.63
N LYS A 34 1.49 -2.29 25.83
CA LYS A 34 1.12 -2.93 27.12
C LYS A 34 2.06 -4.07 27.45
N ILE A 35 2.35 -4.93 26.47
CA ILE A 35 3.28 -6.05 26.65
C ILE A 35 4.69 -5.52 26.93
N ALA A 36 5.17 -4.54 26.17
CA ALA A 36 6.49 -3.93 26.40
C ALA A 36 6.62 -3.34 27.81
N ALA A 37 5.58 -2.71 28.36
CA ALA A 37 5.57 -2.20 29.73
C ALA A 37 5.71 -3.33 30.78
N LYS A 38 5.05 -4.46 30.56
CA LYS A 38 5.16 -5.63 31.44
C LYS A 38 6.56 -6.25 31.37
N LEU A 39 7.10 -6.40 30.17
CA LEU A 39 8.49 -6.88 30.00
C LEU A 39 9.51 -5.97 30.70
N ALA A 40 9.30 -4.66 30.67
CA ALA A 40 10.19 -3.69 31.31
C ALA A 40 10.24 -3.81 32.85
N VAL A 41 9.19 -4.37 33.46
CA VAL A 41 9.15 -4.62 34.92
C VAL A 41 9.45 -6.07 35.29
N GLY A 42 9.96 -6.88 34.35
CA GLY A 42 10.54 -8.20 34.62
C GLY A 42 9.68 -9.41 34.23
N TYR A 43 8.47 -9.22 33.69
CA TYR A 43 7.71 -10.34 33.15
C TYR A 43 8.35 -10.88 31.88
N THR A 44 8.14 -12.15 31.58
CA THR A 44 8.49 -12.77 30.31
C THR A 44 7.27 -13.00 29.42
N LEU A 45 7.44 -13.22 28.11
CA LEU A 45 6.34 -13.39 27.16
C LEU A 45 5.47 -14.62 27.45
N ASP A 46 6.06 -15.64 28.04
CA ASP A 46 5.41 -16.88 28.47
C ASP A 46 4.68 -16.78 29.82
N GLU A 47 4.82 -15.66 30.53
CA GLU A 47 4.07 -15.35 31.74
C GLU A 47 2.88 -14.41 31.47
N ILE A 48 2.89 -13.73 30.33
CA ILE A 48 1.88 -12.73 30.00
C ILE A 48 0.73 -13.36 29.19
N PRO A 49 -0.54 -13.26 29.63
CA PRO A 49 -1.69 -13.70 28.83
C PRO A 49 -1.82 -12.91 27.53
N ASN A 50 -2.20 -13.59 26.45
CA ASN A 50 -2.52 -12.98 25.17
C ASN A 50 -3.90 -12.34 25.22
N ASP A 51 -3.97 -11.01 25.04
CA ASP A 51 -5.23 -10.26 25.14
C ASP A 51 -6.21 -10.56 23.97
N ILE A 52 -5.69 -11.10 22.85
CA ILE A 52 -6.52 -11.42 21.68
C ILE A 52 -7.27 -12.74 21.91
N THR A 53 -6.52 -13.81 22.15
CA THR A 53 -7.06 -15.15 22.31
C THR A 53 -7.66 -15.38 23.69
N ARG A 54 -7.11 -14.75 24.72
CA ARG A 54 -7.41 -14.93 26.15
C ARG A 54 -7.12 -16.33 26.70
N GLU A 55 -6.69 -17.23 25.84
CA GLU A 55 -6.42 -18.64 26.14
C GLU A 55 -4.94 -18.99 26.00
N THR A 56 -4.21 -18.26 25.13
CA THR A 56 -2.79 -18.47 24.90
C THR A 56 -1.94 -17.41 25.61
N LEU A 57 -0.65 -17.55 25.53
CA LEU A 57 0.34 -16.62 26.10
C LEU A 57 0.84 -15.62 25.05
N ALA A 58 1.45 -14.54 25.48
CA ALA A 58 1.93 -13.48 24.59
C ALA A 58 3.11 -13.90 23.68
N CYS A 59 3.74 -15.02 23.95
CA CYS A 59 4.78 -15.63 23.10
C CYS A 59 4.23 -16.26 21.81
N PHE A 60 2.91 -16.44 21.68
CA PHE A 60 2.30 -16.92 20.44
C PHE A 60 2.21 -15.79 19.41
N GLU A 61 2.71 -16.03 18.22
CA GLU A 61 2.61 -15.07 17.12
C GLU A 61 1.15 -14.88 16.67
N PRO A 62 0.73 -13.63 16.37
CA PRO A 62 -0.59 -13.38 15.81
C PRO A 62 -0.74 -14.04 14.44
N THR A 63 -1.85 -14.73 14.22
CA THR A 63 -2.27 -15.23 12.90
C THR A 63 -3.40 -14.39 12.37
N ILE A 64 -3.28 -13.93 11.12
CA ILE A 64 -4.26 -13.05 10.48
C ILE A 64 -4.69 -13.64 9.13
N ASP A 65 -5.95 -13.46 8.76
CA ASP A 65 -6.58 -13.90 7.52
C ASP A 65 -7.02 -12.74 6.63
N TYR A 66 -6.41 -11.58 6.83
CA TYR A 66 -6.67 -10.33 6.11
C TYR A 66 -5.36 -9.65 5.70
N VAL A 67 -5.45 -8.73 4.76
CA VAL A 67 -4.31 -7.94 4.28
C VAL A 67 -4.38 -6.55 4.88
N VAL A 68 -3.24 -6.07 5.38
CA VAL A 68 -3.07 -4.70 5.87
C VAL A 68 -2.12 -3.96 4.95
N THR A 69 -2.60 -2.91 4.31
CA THR A 69 -1.77 -2.03 3.48
C THR A 69 -1.52 -0.73 4.22
N LYS A 70 -0.24 -0.37 4.30
CA LYS A 70 0.23 0.91 4.82
C LYS A 70 0.79 1.75 3.67
N ILE A 71 0.33 3.00 3.53
CA ILE A 71 0.85 3.94 2.54
C ILE A 71 1.35 5.20 3.25
N PRO A 72 2.61 5.62 3.02
CA PRO A 72 3.13 6.87 3.54
C PRO A 72 2.40 8.08 2.93
N ARG A 73 2.26 9.15 3.71
CA ARG A 73 1.79 10.45 3.24
C ARG A 73 2.99 11.39 3.11
N TRP A 74 3.18 11.92 1.92
CA TRP A 74 4.13 13.00 1.65
C TRP A 74 3.37 14.30 1.40
N THR A 75 4.00 15.45 1.64
CA THR A 75 3.40 16.78 1.51
C THR A 75 4.27 17.71 0.67
N PHE A 76 4.90 17.17 -0.36
CA PHE A 76 5.74 17.96 -1.27
C PHE A 76 4.95 19.09 -1.93
N GLU A 77 3.63 18.93 -2.09
CA GLU A 77 2.74 20.00 -2.57
C GLU A 77 2.70 21.24 -1.67
N LYS A 78 3.07 21.10 -0.39
CA LYS A 78 3.17 22.21 0.57
C LYS A 78 4.59 22.76 0.70
N PHE A 79 5.57 22.02 0.22
CA PHE A 79 6.99 22.34 0.31
C PHE A 79 7.66 22.16 -1.05
N PRO A 80 7.38 23.04 -2.04
CA PRO A 80 7.86 22.88 -3.42
C PRO A 80 9.39 22.94 -3.55
N GLU A 81 10.09 23.55 -2.60
CA GLU A 81 11.55 23.59 -2.54
C GLU A 81 12.19 22.24 -2.08
N ALA A 82 11.38 21.33 -1.54
CA ALA A 82 11.89 20.05 -1.07
C ALA A 82 12.11 19.09 -2.25
N ASP A 83 13.25 18.37 -2.25
CA ASP A 83 13.51 17.31 -3.21
C ASP A 83 12.50 16.15 -3.03
N PRO A 84 11.64 15.86 -4.03
CA PRO A 84 10.63 14.81 -3.95
C PRO A 84 11.19 13.41 -4.22
N THR A 85 12.47 13.28 -4.57
CA THR A 85 13.11 11.99 -4.83
C THR A 85 13.18 11.17 -3.55
N LEU A 86 12.56 9.98 -3.56
CA LEU A 86 12.59 9.08 -2.41
C LEU A 86 13.92 8.32 -2.34
N ASN A 87 14.54 8.35 -1.17
CA ASN A 87 15.82 7.73 -0.89
C ASN A 87 15.84 7.17 0.54
N ILE A 88 17.01 6.99 1.14
CA ILE A 88 17.17 6.49 2.52
C ILE A 88 16.73 7.49 3.60
N GLN A 89 16.47 8.75 3.26
CA GLN A 89 15.98 9.75 4.20
C GLN A 89 14.47 9.59 4.44
N MET A 90 14.03 9.80 5.67
CA MET A 90 12.61 9.82 5.99
C MET A 90 11.99 11.15 5.53
N LYS A 91 11.15 11.09 4.51
CA LYS A 91 10.45 12.26 3.92
C LYS A 91 8.95 12.24 4.15
N SER A 92 8.40 11.14 4.68
CA SER A 92 6.97 11.04 4.99
C SER A 92 6.61 11.82 6.24
N VAL A 93 5.46 12.50 6.23
CA VAL A 93 4.92 13.28 7.36
C VAL A 93 3.84 12.51 8.12
N GLY A 94 3.32 11.45 7.54
CA GLY A 94 2.26 10.61 8.10
C GLY A 94 2.09 9.33 7.29
N GLU A 95 1.01 8.64 7.57
CA GLU A 95 0.69 7.37 6.92
C GLU A 95 -0.80 7.07 7.07
N THR A 96 -1.33 6.32 6.13
CA THR A 96 -2.64 5.68 6.24
C THR A 96 -2.48 4.16 6.32
N MET A 97 -3.45 3.51 6.93
CA MET A 97 -3.54 2.06 7.00
C MET A 97 -4.96 1.62 6.64
N ALA A 98 -5.06 0.60 5.82
CA ALA A 98 -6.34 -0.02 5.50
C ALA A 98 -6.26 -1.54 5.60
N ILE A 99 -7.38 -2.15 5.99
CA ILE A 99 -7.56 -3.59 6.10
C ILE A 99 -8.54 -4.04 5.02
N GLY A 100 -8.22 -5.12 4.34
CA GLY A 100 -9.08 -5.75 3.35
C GLY A 100 -8.89 -7.26 3.33
N ARG A 101 -9.77 -7.99 2.65
CA ARG A 101 -9.64 -9.44 2.45
C ARG A 101 -8.54 -9.77 1.46
N THR A 102 -8.29 -8.86 0.51
CA THR A 102 -7.27 -9.01 -0.53
C THR A 102 -6.36 -7.79 -0.56
N PHE A 103 -5.19 -7.94 -1.19
CA PHE A 103 -4.27 -6.84 -1.43
C PHE A 103 -4.95 -5.71 -2.23
N LYS A 104 -5.68 -6.04 -3.29
CA LYS A 104 -6.37 -5.06 -4.15
C LYS A 104 -7.35 -4.19 -3.33
N GLU A 105 -8.19 -4.82 -2.53
CA GLU A 105 -9.15 -4.14 -1.66
C GLU A 105 -8.44 -3.23 -0.65
N SER A 106 -7.45 -3.75 0.07
CA SER A 106 -6.75 -2.98 1.11
C SER A 106 -5.95 -1.83 0.50
N LEU A 107 -5.31 -2.02 -0.67
CA LEU A 107 -4.57 -0.97 -1.37
C LEU A 107 -5.49 0.17 -1.81
N GLN A 108 -6.59 -0.12 -2.47
CA GLN A 108 -7.54 0.90 -2.94
C GLN A 108 -8.13 1.70 -1.76
N LYS A 109 -8.50 1.02 -0.66
CA LYS A 109 -8.93 1.67 0.57
C LYS A 109 -7.85 2.58 1.16
N ALA A 110 -6.59 2.13 1.20
CA ALA A 110 -5.48 2.91 1.72
C ALA A 110 -5.21 4.16 0.86
N LEU A 111 -5.26 4.04 -0.46
CA LEU A 111 -5.11 5.18 -1.38
C LEU A 111 -6.20 6.23 -1.18
N ARG A 112 -7.48 5.82 -1.02
CA ARG A 112 -8.57 6.75 -0.66
C ARG A 112 -8.32 7.41 0.69
N GLY A 113 -7.87 6.64 1.68
CA GLY A 113 -7.57 7.12 3.02
C GLY A 113 -6.46 8.15 3.12
N LEU A 114 -5.64 8.33 2.07
CA LEU A 114 -4.67 9.43 2.00
C LEU A 114 -5.31 10.81 1.82
N GLU A 115 -6.57 10.87 1.35
CA GLU A 115 -7.33 12.10 1.12
C GLU A 115 -6.60 13.14 0.24
N ILE A 116 -5.89 12.65 -0.78
CA ILE A 116 -5.09 13.47 -1.70
C ILE A 116 -5.80 13.76 -3.04
N GLY A 117 -7.09 13.45 -3.14
CA GLY A 117 -7.91 13.70 -4.34
C GLY A 117 -7.96 12.53 -5.32
N HIS A 118 -7.47 11.35 -4.94
CA HIS A 118 -7.64 10.08 -5.66
C HIS A 118 -8.72 9.22 -4.99
N PHE A 119 -9.53 8.52 -5.78
CA PHE A 119 -10.60 7.64 -5.29
C PHE A 119 -10.16 6.17 -5.12
N GLY A 120 -8.89 5.90 -5.30
CA GLY A 120 -8.24 4.60 -5.24
C GLY A 120 -6.98 4.63 -6.08
N PHE A 121 -6.69 3.56 -6.80
CA PHE A 121 -5.55 3.46 -7.72
C PHE A 121 -5.73 4.35 -8.96
N GLY A 122 -6.98 4.64 -9.33
CA GLY A 122 -7.32 5.56 -10.40
C GLY A 122 -8.57 6.39 -10.08
N GLY A 123 -8.95 7.24 -11.01
CA GLY A 123 -10.07 8.16 -10.88
C GLY A 123 -9.81 9.31 -9.91
N GLY A 124 -10.79 10.20 -9.79
CA GLY A 124 -10.70 11.38 -8.95
C GLY A 124 -10.18 12.62 -9.67
N LYS A 125 -10.17 13.73 -8.96
CA LYS A 125 -9.89 15.06 -9.54
C LYS A 125 -8.44 15.23 -10.03
N LYS A 126 -7.53 14.38 -9.59
CA LYS A 126 -6.10 14.43 -9.94
C LYS A 126 -5.69 13.38 -10.97
N ASP A 127 -6.63 12.60 -11.47
CA ASP A 127 -6.35 11.63 -12.53
C ASP A 127 -6.14 12.36 -13.84
N LEU A 128 -4.97 12.17 -14.44
CA LEU A 128 -4.59 12.81 -15.70
C LEU A 128 -4.92 11.96 -16.92
N TRP A 129 -5.31 10.70 -16.75
CA TRP A 129 -5.58 9.80 -17.87
C TRP A 129 -6.82 10.24 -18.65
N GLY A 130 -6.68 10.33 -19.97
CA GLY A 130 -7.76 10.77 -20.85
C GLY A 130 -8.03 12.27 -20.85
N THR A 131 -7.17 13.05 -20.19
CA THR A 131 -7.25 14.53 -20.20
C THR A 131 -6.21 15.14 -21.14
N GLU A 132 -6.30 16.43 -21.40
CA GLU A 132 -5.30 17.20 -22.16
C GLU A 132 -3.89 17.17 -21.51
N ASN A 133 -3.83 16.91 -20.21
CA ASN A 133 -2.60 16.82 -19.44
C ASN A 133 -2.09 15.36 -19.27
N GLN A 134 -2.59 14.43 -20.06
CA GLN A 134 -2.16 13.04 -20.02
C GLN A 134 -0.63 12.95 -20.23
N PRO A 135 0.11 12.28 -19.31
CA PRO A 135 1.55 12.21 -19.44
C PRO A 135 2.00 11.40 -20.65
N SER A 136 3.05 11.88 -21.33
CA SER A 136 3.67 11.15 -22.43
C SER A 136 4.43 9.91 -21.91
N ARG A 137 4.78 8.99 -22.83
CA ARG A 137 5.55 7.78 -22.49
C ARG A 137 6.89 8.11 -21.85
N GLU A 138 7.55 9.18 -22.29
CA GLU A 138 8.83 9.64 -21.74
C GLU A 138 8.68 10.11 -20.29
N VAL A 139 7.63 10.88 -20.00
CA VAL A 139 7.29 11.33 -18.64
C VAL A 139 6.98 10.14 -17.75
N ILE A 140 6.16 9.19 -18.21
CA ILE A 140 5.84 7.96 -17.48
C ILE A 140 7.13 7.20 -17.16
N THR A 141 7.99 6.95 -18.15
CA THR A 141 9.25 6.23 -17.97
C THR A 141 10.16 6.91 -16.94
N SER A 142 10.30 8.22 -16.99
CA SER A 142 11.07 8.99 -16.03
C SER A 142 10.51 8.85 -14.61
N LYS A 143 9.20 9.00 -14.43
CA LYS A 143 8.52 8.87 -13.13
C LYS A 143 8.55 7.45 -12.56
N LEU A 144 8.65 6.42 -13.39
CA LEU A 144 8.84 5.05 -12.95
C LEU A 144 10.28 4.76 -12.53
N SER A 145 11.26 5.29 -13.25
CA SER A 145 12.68 5.01 -13.00
C SER A 145 13.19 5.68 -11.72
N ILE A 146 12.67 6.88 -11.40
CA ILE A 146 13.09 7.65 -10.22
C ILE A 146 12.02 7.50 -9.13
N PRO A 147 12.36 6.94 -7.94
CA PRO A 147 11.41 6.82 -6.84
C PRO A 147 10.86 8.18 -6.41
N ASN A 148 9.54 8.31 -6.41
CA ASN A 148 8.83 9.54 -6.04
C ASN A 148 7.45 9.22 -5.44
N ASP A 149 6.80 10.20 -4.84
CA ASP A 149 5.50 10.09 -4.17
C ASP A 149 4.33 9.74 -5.12
N GLN A 150 4.48 10.05 -6.41
CA GLN A 150 3.44 9.83 -7.43
C GLN A 150 3.61 8.50 -8.19
N ARG A 151 4.73 7.80 -7.95
CA ARG A 151 5.12 6.59 -8.71
C ARG A 151 3.99 5.57 -8.83
N MET A 152 3.19 5.38 -7.78
CA MET A 152 2.07 4.46 -7.79
C MET A 152 1.06 4.79 -8.90
N PHE A 153 0.69 6.05 -9.06
CA PHE A 153 -0.26 6.48 -10.10
C PHE A 153 0.35 6.39 -11.50
N TYR A 154 1.66 6.64 -11.63
CA TYR A 154 2.36 6.47 -12.90
C TYR A 154 2.50 5.00 -13.34
N ILE A 155 2.49 4.04 -12.41
CA ILE A 155 2.38 2.61 -12.75
C ILE A 155 1.03 2.33 -13.45
N ARG A 156 -0.07 2.91 -12.98
CA ARG A 156 -1.37 2.78 -13.64
C ARG A 156 -1.33 3.41 -15.05
N TYR A 157 -0.77 4.60 -15.21
CA TYR A 157 -0.63 5.23 -16.53
C TYR A 157 0.23 4.38 -17.48
N ALA A 158 1.30 3.78 -16.99
CA ALA A 158 2.13 2.85 -17.77
C ALA A 158 1.30 1.65 -18.27
N MET A 159 0.53 1.03 -17.39
CA MET A 159 -0.34 -0.09 -17.74
C MET A 159 -1.39 0.30 -18.78
N LYS A 160 -2.03 1.45 -18.60
CA LYS A 160 -3.03 1.98 -19.55
C LYS A 160 -2.42 2.40 -20.90
N SER A 161 -1.16 2.79 -20.92
CA SER A 161 -0.41 3.08 -22.16
C SER A 161 0.13 1.83 -22.88
N GLY A 162 -0.18 0.63 -22.37
CA GLY A 162 0.23 -0.64 -22.97
C GLY A 162 1.63 -1.12 -22.60
N MET A 163 2.29 -0.53 -21.59
CA MET A 163 3.55 -1.08 -21.09
C MET A 163 3.34 -2.43 -20.43
N SER A 164 4.21 -3.38 -20.74
CA SER A 164 4.18 -4.72 -20.16
C SER A 164 4.62 -4.72 -18.68
N ILE A 165 4.25 -5.76 -17.96
CA ILE A 165 4.70 -5.97 -16.57
C ILE A 165 6.23 -6.02 -16.49
N ASP A 166 6.88 -6.63 -17.48
CA ASP A 166 8.34 -6.72 -17.52
C ASP A 166 9.01 -5.36 -17.79
N GLU A 167 8.47 -4.53 -18.67
CA GLU A 167 8.96 -3.16 -18.86
C GLU A 167 8.84 -2.34 -17.56
N ILE A 168 7.69 -2.41 -16.88
CA ILE A 168 7.48 -1.72 -15.61
C ILE A 168 8.43 -2.27 -14.52
N PHE A 169 8.62 -3.59 -14.47
CA PHE A 169 9.57 -4.21 -13.54
C PHE A 169 11.00 -3.72 -13.77
N GLN A 170 11.47 -3.66 -15.03
CA GLN A 170 12.81 -3.18 -15.35
C GLN A 170 13.05 -1.71 -14.91
N LEU A 171 12.02 -0.88 -14.97
CA LEU A 171 12.09 0.51 -14.54
C LEU A 171 12.01 0.70 -13.02
N THR A 172 11.24 -0.16 -12.34
CA THR A 172 10.85 0.08 -10.95
C THR A 172 11.50 -0.84 -9.94
N ASN A 173 11.92 -2.04 -10.36
CA ASN A 173 12.29 -3.17 -9.50
C ASN A 173 11.18 -3.58 -8.50
N ILE A 174 9.93 -3.19 -8.73
CA ILE A 174 8.79 -3.67 -7.94
C ILE A 174 8.49 -5.10 -8.34
N ASP A 175 8.37 -5.99 -7.35
CA ASP A 175 8.09 -7.41 -7.61
C ASP A 175 6.86 -7.58 -8.51
N ARG A 176 6.98 -8.49 -9.48
CA ARG A 176 5.95 -8.76 -10.50
C ARG A 176 4.62 -9.16 -9.89
N TRP A 177 4.62 -9.83 -8.73
CA TRP A 177 3.38 -10.19 -8.05
C TRP A 177 2.53 -8.95 -7.74
N PHE A 178 3.14 -7.88 -7.23
CA PHE A 178 2.42 -6.62 -6.98
C PHE A 178 1.96 -5.98 -8.29
N LEU A 179 2.80 -5.99 -9.31
CA LEU A 179 2.44 -5.41 -10.61
C LEU A 179 1.26 -6.16 -11.25
N TRP A 180 1.17 -7.48 -11.13
CA TRP A 180 0.01 -8.24 -11.56
C TRP A 180 -1.25 -7.90 -10.76
N GLN A 181 -1.16 -7.73 -9.44
CA GLN A 181 -2.30 -7.29 -8.63
C GLN A 181 -2.82 -5.91 -9.07
N LEU A 182 -1.90 -5.00 -9.44
CA LEU A 182 -2.25 -3.68 -9.95
C LEU A 182 -2.86 -3.76 -11.36
N ARG A 183 -2.36 -4.65 -12.22
CA ARG A 183 -2.92 -4.91 -13.55
C ARG A 183 -4.37 -5.37 -13.46
N ASP A 184 -4.67 -6.31 -12.58
CA ASP A 184 -6.04 -6.77 -12.36
C ASP A 184 -7.00 -5.63 -11.96
N ILE A 185 -6.53 -4.63 -11.21
CA ILE A 185 -7.33 -3.43 -10.88
C ILE A 185 -7.59 -2.60 -12.14
N VAL A 186 -6.56 -2.40 -12.97
CA VAL A 186 -6.68 -1.63 -14.23
C VAL A 186 -7.61 -2.35 -15.22
N ASP A 187 -7.47 -3.65 -15.36
CA ASP A 187 -8.32 -4.45 -16.28
C ASP A 187 -9.78 -4.38 -15.85
N LEU A 188 -10.06 -4.49 -14.55
CA LEU A 188 -11.43 -4.34 -14.03
C LEU A 188 -11.96 -2.91 -14.17
N GLU A 189 -11.12 -1.89 -14.03
CA GLU A 189 -11.49 -0.50 -14.31
C GLU A 189 -11.93 -0.34 -15.78
N GLU A 190 -11.18 -0.92 -16.72
CA GLU A 190 -11.51 -0.85 -18.14
C GLU A 190 -12.82 -1.60 -18.46
N GLU A 191 -13.05 -2.74 -17.83
CA GLU A 191 -14.30 -3.49 -17.91
C GLU A 191 -15.51 -2.66 -17.42
N LEU A 192 -15.35 -1.97 -16.27
CA LEU A 192 -16.37 -1.07 -15.74
C LEU A 192 -16.64 0.14 -16.67
N ILE A 193 -15.58 0.74 -17.21
CA ILE A 193 -15.73 1.86 -18.17
C ILE A 193 -16.48 1.41 -19.43
N ALA A 194 -16.21 0.20 -19.91
CA ALA A 194 -16.84 -0.34 -21.11
C ALA A 194 -18.37 -0.56 -20.96
N THR A 195 -18.89 -0.66 -19.74
CA THR A 195 -20.35 -0.77 -19.53
C THR A 195 -21.09 0.55 -19.73
N GLY A 196 -20.38 1.69 -19.76
CA GLY A 196 -20.92 3.02 -19.93
C GLY A 196 -21.65 3.59 -18.70
N SER A 197 -22.36 2.78 -17.94
CA SER A 197 -22.98 3.20 -16.67
C SER A 197 -23.11 2.01 -15.70
N LEU A 198 -23.27 2.31 -14.41
CA LEU A 198 -23.51 1.27 -13.40
C LEU A 198 -24.86 0.58 -13.58
N ASP A 199 -25.85 1.26 -14.16
CA ASP A 199 -27.19 0.69 -14.42
C ASP A 199 -27.15 -0.41 -15.48
N THR A 200 -26.13 -0.41 -16.34
CA THR A 200 -25.93 -1.42 -17.40
C THR A 200 -24.93 -2.50 -16.99
N ALA A 201 -24.23 -2.32 -15.87
CA ALA A 201 -23.29 -3.31 -15.36
C ALA A 201 -24.04 -4.50 -14.75
N SER A 202 -23.50 -5.72 -14.94
CA SER A 202 -24.07 -6.90 -14.28
C SER A 202 -23.80 -6.89 -12.76
N ASP A 203 -24.69 -7.51 -12.00
CA ASP A 203 -24.51 -7.66 -10.56
C ASP A 203 -23.17 -8.34 -10.18
N GLU A 204 -22.74 -9.27 -11.02
CA GLU A 204 -21.46 -9.96 -10.82
C GLU A 204 -20.29 -9.00 -10.98
N LEU A 205 -20.30 -8.16 -12.02
CA LEU A 205 -19.26 -7.14 -12.24
C LEU A 205 -19.22 -6.13 -11.11
N VAL A 206 -20.37 -5.64 -10.66
CA VAL A 206 -20.46 -4.72 -9.50
C VAL A 206 -19.95 -5.38 -8.23
N ARG A 207 -20.29 -6.64 -7.99
CA ARG A 207 -19.78 -7.40 -6.84
C ARG A 207 -18.26 -7.55 -6.89
N ARG A 208 -17.71 -7.92 -8.04
CA ARG A 208 -16.27 -8.04 -8.25
C ARG A 208 -15.55 -6.70 -8.06
N ALA A 209 -16.14 -5.61 -8.55
CA ALA A 209 -15.62 -4.27 -8.33
C ALA A 209 -15.53 -3.93 -6.82
N LYS A 210 -16.57 -4.21 -6.05
CA LYS A 210 -16.53 -4.03 -4.58
C LYS A 210 -15.48 -4.90 -3.90
N GLN A 211 -15.30 -6.14 -4.34
CA GLN A 211 -14.24 -7.03 -3.82
C GLN A 211 -12.84 -6.53 -4.13
N PHE A 212 -12.65 -5.80 -5.23
CA PHE A 212 -11.37 -5.16 -5.59
C PHE A 212 -11.18 -3.79 -4.93
N GLY A 213 -12.22 -3.28 -4.25
CA GLY A 213 -12.15 -2.05 -3.49
C GLY A 213 -12.59 -0.79 -4.26
N PHE A 214 -13.28 -0.93 -5.39
CA PHE A 214 -13.93 0.19 -6.08
C PHE A 214 -15.10 0.77 -5.30
#